data_36ac3db7bd05e97014b926c76724e385
#
_entry.id   36ac3db7bd05e97014b926c76724e385
#
_cell.length_a   1.000
_cell.length_b   1.000
_cell.length_c   1.000
_cell.angle_alpha   90.00
_cell.angle_beta   90.00
_cell.angle_gamma   90.00
#
_symmetry.space_group_name_H-M   'P 1'
#
loop_
_entity.id
_entity.type
_entity.pdbx_description
1 polymer ?
#
loop_
_entity_poly.entity_id
_entity_poly.type
_entity_poly.pdbx_seq_one_letter_code
_entity_poly.pdbx_strand_id
1 'polypeptide(L)'
;MIYPYKDKYPNIDTTAFIADYATVTGDVTIGPETTVWFNTVIRGDVAPTIIGARCSIQDLSCLHQSPNNPLIIEDEVTVGHQVTLHSCVVRKRALIGMGSIILDGAEIGEGAFVGAGSLVPPGKKIPPNSLAMGRPAKVVREITEEDRADMDRIIREYVEKGQYYKSLQKK
;
A
#
# COMPACT_ATOMS: atom_id res chain seq x y z
N MET A 1 -16.48 -3.18 2.53
CA MET A 1 -17.44 -3.67 1.51
C MET A 1 -16.66 -4.33 0.37
N ILE A 2 -17.04 -5.54 -0.05
CA ILE A 2 -16.33 -6.30 -1.08
C ILE A 2 -17.31 -6.52 -2.24
N TYR A 3 -16.94 -6.06 -3.45
CA TYR A 3 -17.81 -6.14 -4.63
C TYR A 3 -17.08 -6.74 -5.84
N PRO A 4 -17.74 -7.53 -6.66
CA PRO A 4 -17.23 -7.86 -7.99
C PRO A 4 -17.32 -6.64 -8.93
N TYR A 5 -16.49 -6.65 -9.94
CA TYR A 5 -16.68 -5.82 -11.14
C TYR A 5 -16.70 -6.72 -12.36
N LYS A 6 -17.86 -6.81 -13.04
CA LYS A 6 -18.12 -7.79 -14.10
C LYS A 6 -17.85 -9.22 -13.61
N ASP A 7 -16.95 -9.96 -14.27
CA ASP A 7 -16.53 -11.31 -13.95
C ASP A 7 -15.33 -11.39 -12.97
N LYS A 8 -14.83 -10.24 -12.48
CA LYS A 8 -13.69 -10.14 -11.58
C LYS A 8 -14.13 -9.98 -10.14
N TYR A 9 -13.63 -10.86 -9.27
CA TYR A 9 -13.89 -10.86 -7.84
C TYR A 9 -12.59 -10.64 -7.08
N PRO A 10 -12.60 -9.83 -6.00
CA PRO A 10 -11.44 -9.73 -5.14
C PRO A 10 -11.04 -11.08 -4.55
N ASN A 11 -9.75 -11.43 -4.70
CA ASN A 11 -9.14 -12.60 -4.10
C ASN A 11 -8.37 -12.17 -2.84
N ILE A 12 -8.98 -12.40 -1.68
CA ILE A 12 -8.47 -11.93 -0.38
C ILE A 12 -8.08 -13.14 0.46
N ASP A 13 -6.82 -13.19 0.92
CA ASP A 13 -6.36 -14.26 1.80
C ASP A 13 -7.18 -14.29 3.09
N THR A 14 -7.44 -15.51 3.57
CA THR A 14 -8.27 -15.72 4.77
C THR A 14 -7.66 -15.15 6.04
N THR A 15 -6.36 -14.89 6.07
CA THR A 15 -5.67 -14.26 7.22
C THR A 15 -5.63 -12.73 7.14
N ALA A 16 -5.94 -12.14 5.97
CA ALA A 16 -5.97 -10.70 5.81
C ALA A 16 -7.10 -10.04 6.63
N PHE A 17 -6.88 -8.85 7.13
CA PHE A 17 -7.88 -8.03 7.82
C PHE A 17 -8.40 -6.94 6.88
N ILE A 18 -9.71 -6.90 6.68
CA ILE A 18 -10.39 -5.82 5.95
C ILE A 18 -11.31 -5.11 6.96
N ALA A 19 -10.97 -3.86 7.26
CA ALA A 19 -11.73 -3.06 8.22
C ALA A 19 -13.14 -2.71 7.72
N ASP A 20 -14.03 -2.36 8.62
CA ASP A 20 -15.35 -1.84 8.28
C ASP A 20 -15.22 -0.57 7.43
N TYR A 21 -16.16 -0.40 6.50
CA TYR A 21 -16.19 0.70 5.51
C TYR A 21 -15.01 0.73 4.53
N ALA A 22 -14.02 -0.14 4.63
CA ALA A 22 -13.08 -0.35 3.53
C ALA A 22 -13.82 -0.95 2.32
N THR A 23 -13.49 -0.46 1.12
CA THR A 23 -14.11 -0.93 -0.13
C THR A 23 -13.05 -1.59 -1.01
N VAL A 24 -13.27 -2.85 -1.38
CA VAL A 24 -12.41 -3.61 -2.29
C VAL A 24 -13.27 -4.11 -3.44
N THR A 25 -12.93 -3.76 -4.68
CA THR A 25 -13.76 -4.13 -5.83
C THR A 25 -12.93 -4.51 -7.06
N GLY A 26 -13.43 -5.49 -7.83
CA GLY A 26 -12.85 -5.91 -9.11
C GLY A 26 -11.64 -6.85 -8.99
N ASP A 27 -10.69 -6.70 -9.90
CA ASP A 27 -9.48 -7.53 -10.01
C ASP A 27 -8.43 -7.10 -8.97
N VAL A 28 -8.66 -7.51 -7.72
CA VAL A 28 -7.78 -7.19 -6.59
C VAL A 28 -7.35 -8.47 -5.90
N THR A 29 -6.04 -8.65 -5.72
CA THR A 29 -5.46 -9.74 -4.90
C THR A 29 -4.83 -9.14 -3.65
N ILE A 30 -5.15 -9.72 -2.47
CA ILE A 30 -4.60 -9.31 -1.18
C ILE A 30 -3.99 -10.52 -0.49
N GLY A 31 -2.69 -10.47 -0.22
CA GLY A 31 -1.92 -11.54 0.38
C GLY A 31 -2.14 -11.71 1.89
N PRO A 32 -1.52 -12.78 2.46
CA PRO A 32 -1.72 -13.16 3.86
C PRO A 32 -1.24 -12.09 4.84
N GLU A 33 -1.94 -12.00 5.98
CA GLU A 33 -1.68 -11.09 7.09
C GLU A 33 -1.66 -9.59 6.71
N THR A 34 -2.07 -9.25 5.48
CA THR A 34 -2.21 -7.86 5.03
C THR A 34 -3.42 -7.21 5.69
N THR A 35 -3.29 -5.95 6.01
CA THR A 35 -4.32 -5.15 6.70
C THR A 35 -4.78 -3.99 5.82
N VAL A 36 -6.10 -3.90 5.61
CA VAL A 36 -6.75 -2.78 4.92
C VAL A 36 -7.64 -2.05 5.91
N TRP A 37 -7.29 -0.82 6.20
CA TRP A 37 -7.86 -0.04 7.29
C TRP A 37 -9.11 0.75 6.88
N PHE A 38 -9.72 1.44 7.85
CA PHE A 38 -11.05 2.04 7.71
C PHE A 38 -11.13 3.06 6.58
N ASN A 39 -12.22 3.01 5.82
CA ASN A 39 -12.53 3.91 4.70
C ASN A 39 -11.49 3.90 3.55
N THR A 40 -10.62 2.92 3.49
CA THR A 40 -9.72 2.71 2.36
C THR A 40 -10.50 2.22 1.15
N VAL A 41 -10.15 2.70 -0.04
CA VAL A 41 -10.74 2.27 -1.32
C VAL A 41 -9.67 1.62 -2.18
N ILE A 42 -9.90 0.35 -2.56
CA ILE A 42 -9.07 -0.40 -3.52
C ILE A 42 -9.97 -0.82 -4.69
N ARG A 43 -9.77 -0.21 -5.85
CA ARG A 43 -10.65 -0.40 -7.00
C ARG A 43 -9.89 -0.94 -8.20
N GLY A 44 -10.02 -2.26 -8.47
CA GLY A 44 -9.39 -2.99 -9.57
C GLY A 44 -10.35 -3.19 -10.77
N ASP A 45 -10.98 -2.12 -11.25
CA ASP A 45 -11.97 -2.17 -12.33
C ASP A 45 -11.41 -1.79 -13.72
N VAL A 46 -10.17 -1.34 -13.77
CA VAL A 46 -9.49 -0.93 -15.02
C VAL A 46 -8.30 -1.85 -15.32
N ALA A 47 -7.49 -2.14 -14.32
CA ALA A 47 -6.35 -3.07 -14.37
C ALA A 47 -6.21 -3.78 -13.01
N PRO A 48 -5.40 -4.87 -12.91
CA PRO A 48 -5.21 -5.56 -11.65
C PRO A 48 -4.55 -4.70 -10.57
N THR A 49 -4.95 -4.89 -9.31
CA THR A 49 -4.20 -4.50 -8.12
C THR A 49 -3.71 -5.75 -7.39
N ILE A 50 -2.41 -5.84 -7.16
CA ILE A 50 -1.78 -6.97 -6.48
C ILE A 50 -1.08 -6.46 -5.23
N ILE A 51 -1.48 -6.95 -4.07
CA ILE A 51 -0.92 -6.59 -2.76
C ILE A 51 -0.37 -7.85 -2.12
N GLY A 52 0.90 -7.83 -1.79
CA GLY A 52 1.63 -8.94 -1.18
C GLY A 52 1.21 -9.23 0.26
N ALA A 53 2.05 -10.01 0.96
CA ALA A 53 1.85 -10.41 2.33
C ALA A 53 2.28 -9.34 3.33
N ARG A 54 1.63 -9.32 4.51
CA ARG A 54 2.03 -8.48 5.66
C ARG A 54 2.12 -6.98 5.35
N CYS A 55 1.35 -6.52 4.36
CA CYS A 55 1.23 -5.11 4.03
C CYS A 55 0.24 -4.39 4.95
N SER A 56 0.41 -3.09 5.09
CA SER A 56 -0.56 -2.23 5.78
C SER A 56 -1.02 -1.13 4.83
N ILE A 57 -2.31 -1.12 4.47
CA ILE A 57 -2.94 -0.07 3.67
C ILE A 57 -3.82 0.74 4.62
N GLN A 58 -3.29 1.88 5.08
CA GLN A 58 -3.87 2.61 6.18
C GLN A 58 -5.07 3.47 5.76
N ASP A 59 -5.77 3.98 6.76
CA ASP A 59 -7.08 4.61 6.65
C ASP A 59 -7.14 5.69 5.56
N LEU A 60 -8.29 5.77 4.88
CA LEU A 60 -8.59 6.79 3.88
C LEU A 60 -7.70 6.77 2.64
N SER A 61 -6.91 5.72 2.43
CA SER A 61 -6.08 5.58 1.23
C SER A 61 -6.90 5.21 0.01
N CYS A 62 -6.45 5.64 -1.18
CA CYS A 62 -7.11 5.39 -2.45
C CYS A 62 -6.14 4.72 -3.44
N LEU A 63 -6.48 3.51 -3.88
CA LEU A 63 -5.68 2.68 -4.78
C LEU A 63 -6.45 2.43 -6.07
N HIS A 64 -5.89 2.85 -7.21
CA HIS A 64 -6.53 2.70 -8.51
C HIS A 64 -5.50 2.56 -9.64
N GLN A 65 -5.95 2.36 -10.88
CA GLN A 65 -5.08 2.10 -12.02
C GLN A 65 -5.56 2.79 -13.31
N SER A 66 -4.60 3.02 -14.21
CA SER A 66 -4.83 3.32 -15.62
C SER A 66 -4.95 2.04 -16.45
N PRO A 67 -5.54 2.08 -17.65
CA PRO A 67 -5.63 0.93 -18.54
C PRO A 67 -4.27 0.30 -18.83
N ASN A 68 -4.22 -1.05 -18.75
CA ASN A 68 -3.01 -1.86 -19.03
C ASN A 68 -1.79 -1.54 -18.14
N ASN A 69 -2.00 -0.90 -17.01
CA ASN A 69 -0.94 -0.50 -16.09
C ASN A 69 -1.32 -0.88 -14.65
N PRO A 70 -0.98 -2.08 -14.18
CA PRO A 70 -1.39 -2.58 -12.88
C PRO A 70 -0.76 -1.79 -11.73
N LEU A 71 -1.40 -1.86 -10.56
CA LEU A 71 -0.82 -1.42 -9.30
C LEU A 71 -0.23 -2.64 -8.58
N ILE A 72 1.06 -2.58 -8.24
CA ILE A 72 1.77 -3.68 -7.57
C ILE A 72 2.36 -3.17 -6.27
N ILE A 73 2.00 -3.83 -5.18
CA ILE A 73 2.54 -3.59 -3.84
C ILE A 73 3.12 -4.92 -3.38
N GLU A 74 4.44 -5.00 -3.26
CA GLU A 74 5.12 -6.21 -2.82
C GLU A 74 4.97 -6.43 -1.30
N ASP A 75 5.58 -7.50 -0.76
CA ASP A 75 5.42 -7.87 0.65
C ASP A 75 5.96 -6.82 1.62
N GLU A 76 5.36 -6.78 2.81
CA GLU A 76 5.82 -5.97 3.95
C GLU A 76 5.84 -4.46 3.68
N VAL A 77 5.05 -3.98 2.72
CA VAL A 77 4.93 -2.55 2.42
C VAL A 77 3.98 -1.87 3.41
N THR A 78 4.38 -0.70 3.89
CA THR A 78 3.51 0.20 4.66
C THR A 78 3.05 1.36 3.80
N VAL A 79 1.74 1.47 3.59
CA VAL A 79 1.07 2.61 2.96
C VAL A 79 0.38 3.40 4.05
N GLY A 80 0.88 4.59 4.37
CA GLY A 80 0.37 5.46 5.42
C GLY A 80 -1.03 6.00 5.13
N HIS A 81 -1.62 6.66 6.13
CA HIS A 81 -2.97 7.21 6.02
C HIS A 81 -3.10 8.21 4.87
N GLN A 82 -4.26 8.25 4.19
CA GLN A 82 -4.60 9.20 3.12
C GLN A 82 -3.63 9.18 1.93
N VAL A 83 -2.98 8.06 1.64
CA VAL A 83 -2.09 7.92 0.49
C VAL A 83 -2.92 7.63 -0.77
N THR A 84 -2.51 8.23 -1.89
CA THR A 84 -3.01 7.87 -3.22
C THR A 84 -1.93 7.10 -3.97
N LEU A 85 -2.24 5.87 -4.39
CA LEU A 85 -1.41 5.08 -5.30
C LEU A 85 -2.15 4.87 -6.61
N HIS A 86 -1.51 5.21 -7.71
CA HIS A 86 -2.12 5.06 -9.03
C HIS A 86 -1.11 4.43 -9.99
N SER A 87 -1.41 3.20 -10.47
CA SER A 87 -0.59 2.46 -11.45
C SER A 87 0.91 2.51 -11.21
N CYS A 88 1.35 2.23 -10.00
CA CYS A 88 2.76 2.27 -9.61
C CYS A 88 3.24 0.92 -9.05
N VAL A 89 4.54 0.79 -8.87
CA VAL A 89 5.15 -0.36 -8.23
C VAL A 89 5.79 0.07 -6.92
N VAL A 90 5.39 -0.55 -5.82
CA VAL A 90 5.98 -0.35 -4.50
C VAL A 90 6.68 -1.64 -4.10
N ARG A 91 8.00 -1.61 -4.05
CA ARG A 91 8.82 -2.78 -3.77
C ARG A 91 8.80 -3.14 -2.30
N LYS A 92 9.22 -4.38 -2.03
CA LYS A 92 9.24 -4.98 -0.71
C LYS A 92 9.78 -4.04 0.37
N ARG A 93 9.11 -4.05 1.55
CA ARG A 93 9.51 -3.29 2.76
C ARG A 93 9.60 -1.77 2.59
N ALA A 94 9.08 -1.22 1.50
CA ALA A 94 9.02 0.24 1.37
C ALA A 94 7.95 0.84 2.29
N LEU A 95 8.19 2.09 2.71
CA LEU A 95 7.21 2.87 3.47
C LEU A 95 6.81 4.11 2.69
N ILE A 96 5.51 4.27 2.49
CA ILE A 96 4.90 5.46 1.90
C ILE A 96 4.29 6.31 3.01
N GLY A 97 4.88 7.46 3.28
CA GLY A 97 4.42 8.36 4.34
C GLY A 97 3.03 8.95 4.06
N MET A 98 2.32 9.26 5.14
CA MET A 98 0.93 9.77 5.13
C MET A 98 0.72 10.90 4.13
N GLY A 99 -0.43 10.90 3.44
CA GLY A 99 -0.83 11.96 2.51
C GLY A 99 0.03 12.08 1.25
N SER A 100 0.86 11.09 0.95
CA SER A 100 1.66 11.04 -0.27
C SER A 100 0.84 10.64 -1.48
N ILE A 101 1.30 11.05 -2.68
CA ILE A 101 0.70 10.72 -3.97
C ILE A 101 1.78 10.08 -4.84
N ILE A 102 1.55 8.85 -5.30
CA ILE A 102 2.45 8.11 -6.17
C ILE A 102 1.72 7.83 -7.48
N LEU A 103 2.27 8.30 -8.59
CA LEU A 103 1.58 8.31 -9.88
C LEU A 103 2.09 7.24 -10.85
N ASP A 104 1.42 7.15 -12.00
CA ASP A 104 1.55 6.11 -13.02
C ASP A 104 2.99 5.79 -13.41
N GLY A 105 3.35 4.51 -13.39
CA GLY A 105 4.67 4.04 -13.77
C GLY A 105 5.79 4.43 -12.81
N ALA A 106 5.49 5.10 -11.70
CA ALA A 106 6.48 5.32 -10.66
C ALA A 106 6.87 4.01 -9.98
N GLU A 107 8.13 3.91 -9.56
CA GLU A 107 8.66 2.76 -8.85
C GLU A 107 9.35 3.21 -7.56
N ILE A 108 8.89 2.67 -6.43
CA ILE A 108 9.50 2.89 -5.12
C ILE A 108 10.35 1.66 -4.80
N GLY A 109 11.65 1.85 -4.69
CA GLY A 109 12.62 0.77 -4.49
C GLY A 109 12.47 0.06 -3.16
N GLU A 110 13.03 -1.15 -3.06
CA GLU A 110 12.99 -1.97 -1.85
C GLU A 110 13.56 -1.23 -0.65
N GLY A 111 12.83 -1.26 0.47
CA GLY A 111 13.22 -0.58 1.70
C GLY A 111 13.33 0.95 1.59
N ALA A 112 12.81 1.56 0.53
CA ALA A 112 12.79 3.01 0.41
C ALA A 112 11.70 3.62 1.30
N PHE A 113 11.94 4.84 1.75
CA PHE A 113 11.00 5.62 2.53
C PHE A 113 10.60 6.89 1.77
N VAL A 114 9.33 7.01 1.43
CA VAL A 114 8.75 8.24 0.88
C VAL A 114 8.19 9.06 2.04
N GLY A 115 8.78 10.22 2.32
CA GLY A 115 8.35 11.08 3.42
C GLY A 115 6.91 11.59 3.24
N ALA A 116 6.23 11.88 4.36
CA ALA A 116 4.82 12.28 4.36
C ALA A 116 4.55 13.50 3.45
N GLY A 117 3.37 13.54 2.83
CA GLY A 117 2.93 14.62 1.95
C GLY A 117 3.69 14.74 0.63
N SER A 118 4.48 13.76 0.26
CA SER A 118 5.29 13.79 -0.97
C SER A 118 4.45 13.54 -2.23
N LEU A 119 4.95 14.04 -3.36
CA LEU A 119 4.43 13.72 -4.69
C LEU A 119 5.52 13.04 -5.52
N VAL A 120 5.34 11.78 -5.85
CA VAL A 120 6.19 11.04 -6.80
C VAL A 120 5.53 11.08 -8.17
N PRO A 121 6.07 11.85 -9.13
CA PRO A 121 5.46 12.05 -10.44
C PRO A 121 5.55 10.78 -11.30
N PRO A 122 4.79 10.73 -12.42
CA PRO A 122 4.77 9.58 -13.31
C PRO A 122 6.17 9.17 -13.78
N GLY A 123 6.39 7.84 -13.81
CA GLY A 123 7.64 7.23 -14.28
C GLY A 123 8.88 7.49 -13.39
N LYS A 124 8.71 8.19 -12.29
CA LYS A 124 9.82 8.47 -11.37
C LYS A 124 10.23 7.21 -10.60
N LYS A 125 11.54 6.95 -10.55
CA LYS A 125 12.11 5.87 -9.74
C LYS A 125 12.76 6.43 -8.49
N ILE A 126 12.37 5.90 -7.33
CA ILE A 126 13.03 6.13 -6.05
C ILE A 126 13.94 4.93 -5.79
N PRO A 127 15.25 5.13 -5.62
CA PRO A 127 16.19 4.03 -5.43
C PRO A 127 15.90 3.21 -4.16
N PRO A 128 16.31 1.94 -4.11
CA PRO A 128 16.24 1.15 -2.88
C PRO A 128 16.97 1.82 -1.71
N ASN A 129 16.51 1.57 -0.50
CA ASN A 129 17.12 2.03 0.75
C ASN A 129 17.39 3.55 0.79
N SER A 130 16.55 4.36 0.18
CA SER A 130 16.67 5.81 0.17
C SER A 130 15.45 6.50 0.78
N LEU A 131 15.68 7.61 1.47
CA LEU A 131 14.63 8.54 1.87
C LEU A 131 14.42 9.57 0.76
N ALA A 132 13.20 9.65 0.25
CA ALA A 132 12.79 10.66 -0.71
C ALA A 132 11.61 11.47 -0.16
N MET A 133 11.61 12.80 -0.36
CA MET A 133 10.51 13.66 0.08
C MET A 133 10.34 14.90 -0.77
N GLY A 134 9.19 15.53 -0.67
CA GLY A 134 8.87 16.81 -1.31
C GLY A 134 7.88 16.69 -2.47
N ARG A 135 7.56 17.81 -3.08
CA ARG A 135 6.62 17.94 -4.21
C ARG A 135 7.26 18.77 -5.33
N PRO A 136 7.92 18.14 -6.33
CA PRO A 136 8.10 16.69 -6.54
C PRO A 136 9.12 16.08 -5.57
N ALA A 137 8.96 14.78 -5.28
CA ALA A 137 9.85 14.05 -4.37
C ALA A 137 11.27 13.92 -4.95
N LYS A 138 12.26 14.17 -4.09
CA LYS A 138 13.69 14.03 -4.38
C LYS A 138 14.33 13.16 -3.30
N VAL A 139 15.31 12.35 -3.70
CA VAL A 139 16.14 11.62 -2.73
C VAL A 139 16.93 12.65 -1.91
N VAL A 140 16.87 12.52 -0.59
CA VAL A 140 17.55 13.43 0.34
C VAL A 140 18.70 12.76 1.11
N ARG A 141 18.61 11.44 1.35
CA ARG A 141 19.66 10.62 1.96
C ARG A 141 19.36 9.12 1.85
N GLU A 142 20.29 8.32 2.24
CA GLU A 142 20.06 6.88 2.46
C GLU A 142 19.25 6.63 3.74
N ILE A 143 18.63 5.46 3.83
CA ILE A 143 17.92 4.97 5.03
C ILE A 143 18.97 4.65 6.12
N THR A 144 18.75 5.17 7.33
CA THR A 144 19.55 4.83 8.49
C THR A 144 19.09 3.51 9.12
N GLU A 145 19.89 2.97 10.04
CA GLU A 145 19.48 1.80 10.84
C GLU A 145 18.27 2.10 11.72
N GLU A 146 18.16 3.34 12.24
CA GLU A 146 17.01 3.80 13.03
C GLU A 146 15.73 3.84 12.17
N ASP A 147 15.80 4.43 10.96
CA ASP A 147 14.67 4.40 10.01
C ASP A 147 14.23 2.96 9.74
N ARG A 148 15.17 2.06 9.49
CA ARG A 148 14.89 0.66 9.20
C ARG A 148 14.22 -0.04 10.37
N ALA A 149 14.76 0.15 11.58
CA ALA A 149 14.20 -0.41 12.80
C ALA A 149 12.76 0.07 13.05
N ASP A 150 12.49 1.35 12.76
CA ASP A 150 11.14 1.92 12.88
C ASP A 150 10.17 1.36 11.83
N MET A 151 10.61 1.25 10.57
CA MET A 151 9.82 0.62 9.52
C MET A 151 9.47 -0.83 9.86
N ASP A 152 10.42 -1.61 10.37
CA ASP A 152 10.22 -2.99 10.80
C ASP A 152 9.26 -3.10 11.99
N ARG A 153 9.35 -2.16 12.94
CA ARG A 153 8.41 -2.06 14.06
C ARG A 153 6.99 -1.82 13.56
N ILE A 154 6.81 -0.88 12.63
CA ILE A 154 5.50 -0.55 12.05
C ILE A 154 4.88 -1.79 11.38
N ILE A 155 5.64 -2.53 10.58
CA ILE A 155 5.16 -3.76 9.92
C ILE A 155 4.61 -4.75 10.96
N ARG A 156 5.39 -5.05 12.02
CA ARG A 156 4.96 -5.98 13.07
C ARG A 156 3.71 -5.50 13.79
N GLU A 157 3.68 -4.24 14.22
CA GLU A 157 2.55 -3.67 14.96
C GLU A 157 1.25 -3.71 14.15
N TYR A 158 1.30 -3.42 12.84
CA TYR A 158 0.11 -3.43 12.00
C TYR A 158 -0.39 -4.83 11.71
N VAL A 159 0.48 -5.83 11.60
CA VAL A 159 0.08 -7.24 11.54
C VAL A 159 -0.63 -7.63 12.84
N GLU A 160 -0.04 -7.35 14.01
CA GLU A 160 -0.63 -7.67 15.32
C GLU A 160 -1.99 -6.98 15.52
N LYS A 161 -2.07 -5.66 15.24
CA LYS A 161 -3.32 -4.90 15.30
C LYS A 161 -4.39 -5.48 14.38
N GLY A 162 -4.01 -5.84 13.15
CA GLY A 162 -4.93 -6.46 12.19
C GLY A 162 -5.50 -7.77 12.68
N GLN A 163 -4.67 -8.65 13.24
CA GLN A 163 -5.14 -9.91 13.83
C GLN A 163 -6.07 -9.68 15.02
N TYR A 164 -5.78 -8.69 15.86
CA TYR A 164 -6.66 -8.31 16.96
C TYR A 164 -8.04 -7.86 16.45
N TYR A 165 -8.10 -6.88 15.54
CA TYR A 165 -9.35 -6.39 14.97
C TYR A 165 -10.12 -7.48 14.23
N LYS A 166 -9.42 -8.34 13.49
CA LYS A 166 -10.03 -9.49 12.82
C LYS A 166 -10.70 -10.45 13.80
N SER A 167 -10.11 -10.65 14.98
CA SER A 167 -10.71 -11.49 16.03
C SER A 167 -12.04 -10.94 16.54
N LEU A 168 -12.24 -9.63 16.48
CA LEU A 168 -13.50 -8.97 16.87
C LEU A 168 -14.60 -9.12 15.81
N GLN A 169 -14.24 -9.22 14.52
CA GLN A 169 -15.21 -9.41 13.42
C GLN A 169 -15.87 -10.80 13.42
N LYS A 170 -15.29 -11.78 14.11
CA LYS A 170 -15.81 -13.16 14.16
C LYS A 170 -16.93 -13.35 15.19
N LYS A 171 -17.33 -12.29 15.87
CA LYS A 171 -18.45 -12.31 16.83
C LYS A 171 -19.71 -11.75 16.18
#